data_10791b7d425f0a95004ad197f000e7a9
#
_entry.id   10791b7d425f0a95004ad197f000e7a9
#
_cell.length_a   1.000
_cell.length_b   1.000
_cell.length_c   1.000
_cell.angle_alpha   90.00
_cell.angle_beta   90.00
_cell.angle_gamma   90.00
#
_symmetry.space_group_name_H-M   'P 1'
#
loop_
_entity.id
_entity.type
_entity.pdbx_description
1 polymer ?
#
loop_
_entity_poly.entity_id
_entity_poly.type
_entity_poly.pdbx_seq_one_letter_code
_entity_poly.pdbx_strand_id
1 'polypeptide(L)'
;MKESMRKPVLFFMDLMVVFLAVILTIELIAIAGFTFSFMETGHKTSAFLRRMKDQEYQKCVEYYYENEANGVEPDDDLKECYGVAKYYEAAWQRMRYLASGEQVLAKEAEAGMEAAAEEMGELQPVRERIDEILKQGR
;
A
#
# COMPACT_ATOMS: atom_id res chain seq x y z
N MET A 1 -44.79 36.92 30.93
CA MET A 1 -43.55 36.27 31.42
C MET A 1 -43.23 34.93 30.75
N LYS A 2 -44.22 34.09 30.44
CA LYS A 2 -43.96 32.80 29.77
C LYS A 2 -43.50 32.94 28.32
N GLU A 3 -43.88 33.96 27.58
CA GLU A 3 -43.46 34.21 26.20
C GLU A 3 -42.01 34.72 26.07
N SER A 4 -41.49 35.47 27.02
CA SER A 4 -40.13 36.00 26.98
C SER A 4 -39.06 34.93 27.29
N MET A 5 -39.43 33.84 27.96
CA MET A 5 -38.57 32.70 28.23
C MET A 5 -38.55 31.65 27.07
N ARG A 6 -39.62 31.60 26.27
CA ARG A 6 -39.70 30.66 25.14
C ARG A 6 -38.73 30.98 23.99
N LYS A 7 -38.56 32.27 23.69
CA LYS A 7 -37.68 32.72 22.58
C LYS A 7 -36.21 32.33 22.78
N PRO A 8 -35.56 32.60 23.94
CA PRO A 8 -34.18 32.19 24.13
C PRO A 8 -33.99 30.65 24.20
N VAL A 9 -34.97 29.91 24.74
CA VAL A 9 -34.93 28.45 24.80
C VAL A 9 -35.06 27.85 23.40
N LEU A 10 -35.99 28.35 22.57
CA LEU A 10 -36.14 27.89 21.17
C LEU A 10 -34.89 28.21 20.35
N PHE A 11 -34.31 29.39 20.50
CA PHE A 11 -33.06 29.77 19.85
C PHE A 11 -31.91 28.84 20.26
N PHE A 12 -31.82 28.49 21.53
CA PHE A 12 -30.80 27.58 22.03
C PHE A 12 -31.00 26.16 21.51
N MET A 13 -32.24 25.69 21.41
CA MET A 13 -32.57 24.39 20.82
C MET A 13 -32.23 24.36 19.34
N ASP A 14 -32.55 25.39 18.57
CA ASP A 14 -32.18 25.46 17.13
C ASP A 14 -30.68 25.48 16.95
N LEU A 15 -29.94 26.20 17.78
CA LEU A 15 -28.49 26.24 17.78
C LEU A 15 -27.89 24.86 18.08
N MET A 16 -28.46 24.12 19.04
CA MET A 16 -28.05 22.75 19.36
C MET A 16 -28.28 21.79 18.20
N VAL A 17 -29.41 21.90 17.52
CA VAL A 17 -29.73 21.05 16.35
C VAL A 17 -28.75 21.30 15.20
N VAL A 18 -28.45 22.57 14.92
CA VAL A 18 -27.47 22.95 13.90
C VAL A 18 -26.07 22.41 14.26
N PHE A 19 -25.67 22.53 15.50
CA PHE A 19 -24.37 22.04 15.98
C PHE A 19 -24.26 20.55 15.86
N LEU A 20 -25.29 19.77 16.25
CA LEU A 20 -25.36 18.34 16.08
C LEU A 20 -25.31 17.92 14.60
N ALA A 21 -26.03 18.64 13.73
CA ALA A 21 -26.03 18.38 12.29
C ALA A 21 -24.64 18.57 11.68
N VAL A 22 -23.91 19.60 12.11
CA VAL A 22 -22.52 19.84 11.66
C VAL A 22 -21.59 18.72 12.10
N ILE A 23 -21.68 18.28 13.36
CA ILE A 23 -20.85 17.17 13.88
C ILE A 23 -21.14 15.90 13.10
N LEU A 24 -22.39 15.52 12.89
CA LEU A 24 -22.79 14.34 12.14
C LEU A 24 -22.28 14.38 10.68
N THR A 25 -22.30 15.55 10.06
CA THR A 25 -21.79 15.73 8.70
C THR A 25 -20.28 15.50 8.64
N ILE A 26 -19.52 16.01 9.62
CA ILE A 26 -18.08 15.82 9.71
C ILE A 26 -17.74 14.34 9.91
N GLU A 27 -18.47 13.64 10.79
CA GLU A 27 -18.28 12.20 11.03
C GLU A 27 -18.56 11.37 9.76
N LEU A 28 -19.63 11.67 9.04
CA LEU A 28 -19.97 10.99 7.80
C LEU A 28 -18.90 11.19 6.73
N ILE A 29 -18.35 12.38 6.59
CA ILE A 29 -17.26 12.66 5.64
C ILE A 29 -16.00 11.89 6.03
N ALA A 30 -15.66 11.85 7.32
CA ALA A 30 -14.51 11.12 7.83
C ALA A 30 -14.64 9.59 7.57
N ILE A 31 -15.81 9.02 7.85
CA ILE A 31 -16.10 7.60 7.61
C ILE A 31 -16.04 7.29 6.11
N ALA A 32 -16.66 8.11 5.27
CA ALA A 32 -16.64 7.92 3.81
C ALA A 32 -15.21 7.99 3.27
N GLY A 33 -14.41 8.94 3.71
CA GLY A 33 -13.01 9.07 3.31
C GLY A 33 -12.17 7.87 3.73
N PHE A 34 -12.34 7.38 4.95
CA PHE A 34 -11.66 6.19 5.45
C PHE A 34 -12.05 4.93 4.68
N THR A 35 -13.34 4.72 4.44
CA THR A 35 -13.86 3.58 3.69
C THR A 35 -13.34 3.58 2.25
N PHE A 36 -13.34 4.73 1.60
CA PHE A 36 -12.83 4.87 0.24
C PHE A 36 -11.33 4.55 0.14
N SER A 37 -10.53 5.10 1.06
CA SER A 37 -9.09 4.81 1.13
C SER A 37 -8.81 3.33 1.37
N PHE A 38 -9.56 2.69 2.26
CA PHE A 38 -9.43 1.26 2.53
C PHE A 38 -9.78 0.40 1.32
N MET A 39 -10.85 0.72 0.61
CA MET A 39 -11.25 0.01 -0.61
C MET A 39 -10.22 0.18 -1.73
N GLU A 40 -9.66 1.36 -1.89
CA GLU A 40 -8.61 1.63 -2.87
C GLU A 40 -7.35 0.80 -2.60
N THR A 41 -6.88 0.78 -1.35
CA THR A 41 -5.71 0.00 -0.95
C THR A 41 -5.94 -1.50 -1.12
N GLY A 42 -7.10 -2.01 -0.74
CA GLY A 42 -7.46 -3.41 -0.94
C GLY A 42 -7.51 -3.81 -2.42
N HIS A 43 -7.98 -2.93 -3.28
CA HIS A 43 -7.98 -3.15 -4.74
C HIS A 43 -6.55 -3.24 -5.30
N LYS A 44 -5.65 -2.37 -4.86
CA LYS A 44 -4.24 -2.38 -5.26
C LYS A 44 -3.54 -3.66 -4.81
N THR A 45 -3.74 -4.09 -3.57
CA THR A 45 -3.22 -5.36 -3.07
C THR A 45 -3.71 -6.55 -3.89
N SER A 46 -4.98 -6.59 -4.24
CA SER A 46 -5.55 -7.64 -5.10
C SER A 46 -4.91 -7.66 -6.49
N ALA A 47 -4.59 -6.51 -7.07
CA ALA A 47 -3.91 -6.41 -8.34
C ALA A 47 -2.50 -7.00 -8.27
N PHE A 48 -1.73 -6.71 -7.22
CA PHE A 48 -0.41 -7.31 -6.98
C PHE A 48 -0.50 -8.84 -6.83
N LEU A 49 -1.41 -9.32 -6.00
CA LEU A 49 -1.57 -10.77 -5.74
C LEU A 49 -1.93 -11.52 -7.02
N ARG A 50 -2.78 -10.96 -7.87
CA ARG A 50 -3.11 -11.55 -9.15
C ARG A 50 -1.89 -11.64 -10.08
N ARG A 51 -1.09 -10.59 -10.15
CA ARG A 51 0.14 -10.57 -10.96
C ARG A 51 1.17 -11.55 -10.45
N MET A 52 1.33 -11.67 -9.12
CA MET A 52 2.19 -12.69 -8.53
C MET A 52 1.74 -14.10 -8.85
N LYS A 53 0.43 -14.38 -8.82
CA LYS A 53 -0.13 -15.67 -9.19
C LYS A 53 0.18 -16.03 -10.65
N ASP A 54 0.11 -15.05 -11.55
CA ASP A 54 0.43 -15.20 -12.97
C ASP A 54 1.94 -15.17 -13.24
N GLN A 55 2.77 -15.07 -12.21
CA GLN A 55 4.23 -14.94 -12.28
C GLN A 55 4.73 -13.72 -13.06
N GLU A 56 3.93 -12.67 -13.11
CA GLU A 56 4.26 -11.41 -13.78
C GLU A 56 4.94 -10.42 -12.81
N TYR A 57 6.07 -10.81 -12.24
CA TYR A 57 6.78 -10.02 -11.22
C TYR A 57 7.31 -8.69 -11.75
N GLN A 58 7.63 -8.60 -13.03
CA GLN A 58 8.02 -7.34 -13.67
C GLN A 58 6.88 -6.30 -13.56
N LYS A 59 5.65 -6.71 -13.74
CA LYS A 59 4.48 -5.83 -13.57
C LYS A 59 4.26 -5.43 -12.12
N CYS A 60 4.64 -6.27 -11.16
CA CYS A 60 4.62 -5.91 -9.74
C CYS A 60 5.61 -4.77 -9.46
N VAL A 61 6.79 -4.79 -10.05
CA VAL A 61 7.77 -3.71 -9.95
C VAL A 61 7.21 -2.41 -10.55
N GLU A 62 6.59 -2.48 -11.72
CA GLU A 62 5.95 -1.33 -12.36
C GLU A 62 4.86 -0.71 -11.48
N TYR A 63 3.98 -1.52 -10.88
CA TYR A 63 2.95 -1.07 -9.95
C TYR A 63 3.54 -0.44 -8.69
N TYR A 64 4.61 -0.99 -8.16
CA TYR A 64 5.30 -0.42 -7.01
C TYR A 64 5.77 1.01 -7.30
N TYR A 65 6.46 1.23 -8.39
CA TYR A 65 6.93 2.56 -8.78
C TYR A 65 5.80 3.51 -9.12
N GLU A 66 4.74 3.04 -9.77
CA GLU A 66 3.55 3.84 -10.06
C GLU A 66 2.86 4.30 -8.77
N ASN A 67 2.68 3.42 -7.79
CA ASN A 67 2.08 3.76 -6.51
C ASN A 67 2.95 4.75 -5.71
N GLU A 68 4.27 4.56 -5.73
CA GLU A 68 5.21 5.49 -5.08
C GLU A 68 5.14 6.89 -5.73
N ALA A 69 5.10 6.96 -7.06
CA ALA A 69 4.97 8.22 -7.79
C ALA A 69 3.65 8.93 -7.51
N ASN A 70 2.58 8.18 -7.27
CA ASN A 70 1.25 8.70 -6.97
C ASN A 70 1.04 9.01 -5.47
N GLY A 71 2.05 8.80 -4.63
CA GLY A 71 1.98 9.10 -3.20
C GLY A 71 1.01 8.20 -2.43
N VAL A 72 0.79 6.97 -2.88
CA VAL A 72 -0.08 5.99 -2.20
C VAL A 72 0.57 5.57 -0.89
N GLU A 73 -0.17 5.73 0.23
CA GLU A 73 0.26 5.20 1.52
C GLU A 73 -0.10 3.71 1.61
N PRO A 74 0.89 2.80 1.73
CA PRO A 74 0.61 1.38 1.81
C PRO A 74 0.14 0.99 3.21
N ASP A 75 -0.85 0.08 3.28
CA ASP A 75 -1.15 -0.69 4.48
C ASP A 75 -0.15 -1.85 4.62
N ASP A 76 -0.29 -2.67 5.66
CA ASP A 76 0.64 -3.76 5.93
C ASP A 76 0.65 -4.81 4.79
N ASP A 77 -0.49 -5.15 4.24
CA ASP A 77 -0.61 -6.11 3.14
C ASP A 77 0.05 -5.57 1.86
N LEU A 78 -0.14 -4.30 1.56
CA LEU A 78 0.48 -3.66 0.40
C LEU A 78 2.00 -3.53 0.57
N LYS A 79 2.49 -3.28 1.79
CA LYS A 79 3.93 -3.28 2.11
C LYS A 79 4.57 -4.63 1.83
N GLU A 80 3.91 -5.72 2.17
CA GLU A 80 4.39 -7.08 1.87
C GLU A 80 4.49 -7.30 0.35
N CYS A 81 3.49 -6.84 -0.41
CA CYS A 81 3.53 -6.85 -1.87
C CYS A 81 4.69 -6.02 -2.43
N TYR A 82 4.96 -4.87 -1.84
CA TYR A 82 6.12 -4.04 -2.21
C TYR A 82 7.44 -4.76 -1.91
N GLY A 83 7.51 -5.51 -0.83
CA GLY A 83 8.65 -6.38 -0.52
C GLY A 83 8.94 -7.37 -1.64
N VAL A 84 7.91 -8.00 -2.19
CA VAL A 84 8.04 -8.92 -3.34
C VAL A 84 8.58 -8.20 -4.58
N ALA A 85 8.05 -7.03 -4.91
CA ALA A 85 8.50 -6.23 -6.05
C ALA A 85 9.97 -5.81 -5.89
N LYS A 86 10.35 -5.32 -4.73
CA LYS A 86 11.74 -4.93 -4.41
C LYS A 86 12.69 -6.12 -4.44
N TYR A 87 12.26 -7.26 -3.93
CA TYR A 87 13.05 -8.49 -3.97
C TYR A 87 13.33 -8.94 -5.40
N TYR A 88 12.31 -8.99 -6.24
CA TYR A 88 12.45 -9.35 -7.64
C TYR A 88 13.42 -8.41 -8.37
N GLU A 89 13.29 -7.12 -8.20
CA GLU A 89 14.16 -6.12 -8.82
C GLU A 89 15.61 -6.30 -8.37
N ALA A 90 15.83 -6.43 -7.06
CA ALA A 90 17.18 -6.64 -6.52
C ALA A 90 17.81 -7.95 -7.00
N ALA A 91 17.05 -9.03 -7.04
CA ALA A 91 17.50 -10.33 -7.53
C ALA A 91 17.86 -10.28 -9.02
N TRP A 92 17.09 -9.59 -9.82
CA TRP A 92 17.35 -9.38 -11.23
C TRP A 92 18.60 -8.53 -11.46
N GLN A 93 18.77 -7.46 -10.69
CA GLN A 93 19.98 -6.62 -10.73
C GLN A 93 21.22 -7.43 -10.33
N ARG A 94 21.13 -8.23 -9.27
CA ARG A 94 22.21 -9.11 -8.84
C ARG A 94 22.63 -10.06 -9.97
N MET A 95 21.69 -10.68 -10.64
CA MET A 95 21.95 -11.58 -11.77
C MET A 95 22.69 -10.85 -12.89
N ARG A 96 22.27 -9.64 -13.23
CA ARG A 96 22.93 -8.81 -14.25
C ARG A 96 24.35 -8.43 -13.86
N TYR A 97 24.57 -8.00 -12.62
CA TYR A 97 25.89 -7.62 -12.13
C TYR A 97 26.85 -8.80 -12.10
N LEU A 98 26.38 -9.99 -11.72
CA LEU A 98 27.19 -11.20 -11.77
C LEU A 98 27.56 -11.57 -13.22
N ALA A 99 26.63 -11.42 -14.15
CA ALA A 99 26.88 -11.69 -15.57
C ALA A 99 27.91 -10.72 -16.20
N SER A 100 27.99 -9.48 -15.72
CA SER A 100 28.96 -8.47 -16.18
C SER A 100 30.24 -8.42 -15.35
N GLY A 101 30.40 -9.28 -14.35
CA GLY A 101 31.58 -9.35 -13.50
C GLY A 101 31.68 -8.27 -12.43
N GLU A 102 30.62 -7.50 -12.19
CA GLU A 102 30.56 -6.41 -11.19
C GLU A 102 30.19 -6.96 -9.81
N GLN A 103 31.13 -7.59 -9.13
CA GLN A 103 30.89 -8.30 -7.87
C GLN A 103 30.49 -7.36 -6.71
N VAL A 104 31.01 -6.14 -6.67
CA VAL A 104 30.65 -5.18 -5.62
C VAL A 104 29.18 -4.78 -5.72
N LEU A 105 28.72 -4.45 -6.93
CA LEU A 105 27.33 -4.12 -7.18
C LEU A 105 26.41 -5.34 -6.97
N ALA A 106 26.87 -6.54 -7.29
CA ALA A 106 26.14 -7.77 -7.00
C ALA A 106 25.92 -7.97 -5.49
N LYS A 107 26.91 -7.66 -4.66
CA LYS A 107 26.76 -7.72 -3.18
C LYS A 107 25.80 -6.67 -2.65
N GLU A 108 25.83 -5.46 -3.20
CA GLU A 108 24.86 -4.42 -2.85
C GLU A 108 23.42 -4.84 -3.20
N ALA A 109 23.24 -5.44 -4.37
CA ALA A 109 21.94 -5.99 -4.76
C ALA A 109 21.50 -7.13 -3.84
N GLU A 110 22.43 -7.99 -3.42
CA GLU A 110 22.14 -9.06 -2.44
C GLU A 110 21.70 -8.51 -1.08
N ALA A 111 22.31 -7.43 -0.60
CA ALA A 111 21.86 -6.73 0.60
C ALA A 111 20.45 -6.16 0.42
N GLY A 112 20.13 -5.63 -0.76
CA GLY A 112 18.78 -5.19 -1.12
C GLY A 112 17.76 -6.33 -1.13
N MET A 113 18.16 -7.53 -1.59
CA MET A 113 17.32 -8.73 -1.53
C MET A 113 16.98 -9.11 -0.08
N GLU A 114 17.96 -9.11 0.81
CA GLU A 114 17.74 -9.44 2.21
C GLU A 114 16.82 -8.43 2.90
N ALA A 115 16.99 -7.15 2.66
CA ALA A 115 16.13 -6.10 3.18
C ALA A 115 14.69 -6.24 2.65
N ALA A 116 14.52 -6.51 1.37
CA ALA A 116 13.21 -6.72 0.76
C ALA A 116 12.53 -7.99 1.29
N ALA A 117 13.30 -9.05 1.54
CA ALA A 117 12.78 -10.30 2.11
C ALA A 117 12.18 -10.09 3.51
N GLU A 118 12.77 -9.23 4.32
CA GLU A 118 12.21 -8.87 5.63
C GLU A 118 10.85 -8.16 5.50
N GLU A 119 10.68 -7.34 4.47
CA GLU A 119 9.42 -6.65 4.21
C GLU A 119 8.32 -7.57 3.67
N MET A 120 8.67 -8.72 3.11
CA MET A 120 7.71 -9.65 2.49
C MET A 120 6.75 -10.31 3.49
N GLY A 121 7.10 -10.40 4.76
CA GLY A 121 6.25 -10.98 5.80
C GLY A 121 5.75 -12.38 5.45
N GLU A 122 4.44 -12.54 5.34
CA GLU A 122 3.80 -13.82 4.98
C GLU A 122 4.03 -14.25 3.52
N LEU A 123 4.49 -13.35 2.66
CA LEU A 123 4.80 -13.63 1.26
C LEU A 123 6.23 -14.17 1.04
N GLN A 124 6.98 -14.44 2.09
CA GLN A 124 8.33 -15.03 2.01
C GLN A 124 8.44 -16.28 1.13
N PRO A 125 7.47 -17.20 1.06
CA PRO A 125 7.53 -18.35 0.16
C PRO A 125 7.65 -17.97 -1.33
N VAL A 126 7.27 -16.77 -1.72
CA VAL A 126 7.39 -16.26 -3.09
C VAL A 126 8.85 -16.10 -3.51
N ARG A 127 9.78 -15.91 -2.55
CA ARG A 127 11.24 -15.84 -2.81
C ARG A 127 11.76 -16.99 -3.63
N GLU A 128 11.44 -18.20 -3.24
CA GLU A 128 11.91 -19.41 -3.92
C GLU A 128 11.42 -19.47 -5.36
N ARG A 129 10.17 -19.04 -5.58
CA ARG A 129 9.57 -18.98 -6.91
C ARG A 129 10.27 -17.96 -7.82
N ILE A 130 10.60 -16.80 -7.28
CA ILE A 130 11.35 -15.76 -7.99
C ILE A 130 12.75 -16.28 -8.35
N ASP A 131 13.44 -16.89 -7.40
CA ASP A 131 14.78 -17.43 -7.61
C ASP A 131 14.78 -18.52 -8.69
N GLU A 132 13.78 -19.40 -8.71
CA GLU A 132 13.62 -20.41 -9.76
C GLU A 132 13.40 -19.81 -11.14
N ILE A 133 12.53 -18.81 -11.25
CA ILE A 133 12.23 -18.14 -12.52
C ILE A 133 13.47 -17.45 -13.08
N LEU A 134 14.24 -16.77 -12.23
CA LEU A 134 15.47 -16.10 -12.65
C LEU A 134 16.58 -17.09 -13.03
N LYS A 135 16.61 -18.27 -12.44
CA LYS A 135 17.53 -19.36 -12.85
C LYS A 135 17.15 -19.97 -14.20
N GLN A 136 15.86 -20.11 -14.48
CA GLN A 136 15.35 -20.67 -15.74
C GLN A 136 15.51 -19.70 -16.92
N GLY A 137 15.56 -18.42 -16.68
CA GLY A 137 15.77 -17.37 -17.69
C GLY A 137 17.22 -17.25 -18.18
N ARG A 138 18.10 -18.12 -17.70
CA ARG A 138 19.49 -18.25 -18.18
C ARG A 138 19.52 -19.24 -19.35
#